data_65d8ec75e0988527ad53a58cc26cad25
#
_entry.id   65d8ec75e0988527ad53a58cc26cad25
#
_cell.length_a   1.000
_cell.length_b   1.000
_cell.length_c   1.000
_cell.angle_alpha   90.00
_cell.angle_beta   90.00
_cell.angle_gamma   90.00
#
_symmetry.space_group_name_H-M   'P 1'
#
loop_
_entity.id
_entity.type
_entity.pdbx_description
1 polymer ?
#
loop_
_entity_poly.entity_id
_entity_poly.type
_entity_poly.pdbx_seq_one_letter_code
_entity_poly.pdbx_strand_id
1 'polypeptide(L)'
;MKNLFIQLEHFLRVIQASGNNVTTEYLEAKNNCLGEYNEKCKQLGKDKVIKEIQNSFAGDYSSQLFLLSVLIKELHDFDVLLYLLDILCTEEISLGELKHYKTQVITMLNNKVTTHLEKDIYFKQRQLNSKINKLWRDELGIELPYVPLKDRNSNRIVIVTNQLIDEDHAPTRILLELIYILQEVYNMQVYTIVAFEQNYDYGSCISPIFQNRTQQLDRFFELDCGFSKMIAGYQIVINENNNNEQRELVEAIYDYNPMCIWKLGSIENFADLFNGVFTVMSMNLTKQLVVSESDILLRYLKGDKKSTYEIERFIEEKKQTIIDFRIPYVPEDNGKEIATYDSLPEGAFPIVIAGNRLRSELNNIVVEMLETILEISDSIYFIFIGQVSLDQVTTSKKLISRSRYMGYSNNFYRAVGEGKLFLNLPRSGAAAGAVCSIFQGIPVVTLPNCDVASAVGEEFECETLEDMVNQVKRYVTDSEFYQHKHNAALKKAEEEKQINLVDQVGRILLEAKQLIEKKEIV
;
A
#
# COMPACT_ATOMS: atom_id res chain seq x y z
N MET A 1 20.96 -25.77 16.97
CA MET A 1 19.96 -24.89 17.66
C MET A 1 20.59 -24.03 18.76
N LYS A 2 21.33 -24.59 19.77
CA LYS A 2 21.86 -23.77 20.88
C LYS A 2 22.61 -22.50 20.44
N ASN A 3 23.50 -22.61 19.46
CA ASN A 3 24.25 -21.45 18.94
C ASN A 3 23.36 -20.44 18.26
N LEU A 4 22.36 -20.88 17.47
CA LEU A 4 21.38 -20.01 16.86
C LEU A 4 20.59 -19.20 17.90
N PHE A 5 20.14 -19.83 18.99
CA PHE A 5 19.45 -19.12 20.07
C PHE A 5 20.32 -18.06 20.74
N ILE A 6 21.61 -18.36 20.99
CA ILE A 6 22.55 -17.38 21.54
C ILE A 6 22.68 -16.17 20.60
N GLN A 7 22.81 -16.40 19.30
CA GLN A 7 22.90 -15.31 18.32
C GLN A 7 21.59 -14.52 18.21
N LEU A 8 20.44 -15.18 18.23
CA LEU A 8 19.14 -14.54 18.23
C LEU A 8 18.93 -13.65 19.46
N GLU A 9 19.20 -14.16 20.67
CA GLU A 9 19.10 -13.37 21.89
C GLU A 9 20.06 -12.18 21.90
N HIS A 10 21.27 -12.36 21.40
CA HIS A 10 22.23 -11.27 21.27
C HIS A 10 21.71 -10.20 20.31
N PHE A 11 21.23 -10.61 19.13
CA PHE A 11 20.69 -9.68 18.11
C PHE A 11 19.46 -8.93 18.64
N LEU A 12 18.53 -9.60 19.32
CA LEU A 12 17.37 -8.97 19.93
C LEU A 12 17.77 -7.89 20.95
N ARG A 13 18.77 -8.17 21.81
CA ARG A 13 19.28 -7.16 22.76
C ARG A 13 19.89 -5.96 22.05
N VAL A 14 20.66 -6.19 20.98
CA VAL A 14 21.27 -5.11 20.19
C VAL A 14 20.19 -4.26 19.50
N ILE A 15 19.14 -4.87 18.95
CA ILE A 15 18.00 -4.12 18.38
C ILE A 15 17.35 -3.24 19.45
N GLN A 16 17.06 -3.79 20.63
CA GLN A 16 16.43 -3.04 21.72
C GLN A 16 17.32 -1.87 22.21
N ALA A 17 18.63 -2.06 22.24
CA ALA A 17 19.59 -1.05 22.67
C ALA A 17 19.83 0.05 21.61
N SER A 18 19.86 -0.32 20.33
CA SER A 18 20.14 0.61 19.22
C SER A 18 18.92 1.39 18.73
N GLY A 19 17.72 0.97 19.11
CA GLY A 19 16.48 1.51 18.54
C GLY A 19 16.47 1.36 17.01
N ASN A 20 16.21 2.45 16.29
CA ASN A 20 16.20 2.47 14.82
C ASN A 20 17.57 2.81 14.19
N ASN A 21 18.65 2.88 14.99
CA ASN A 21 19.97 3.26 14.48
C ASN A 21 20.75 2.00 14.02
N VAL A 22 21.24 2.05 12.79
CA VAL A 22 22.14 1.02 12.23
C VAL A 22 23.57 1.32 12.69
N THR A 23 24.02 0.59 13.72
CA THR A 23 25.38 0.67 14.24
C THR A 23 26.24 -0.46 13.69
N THR A 24 27.58 -0.38 13.86
CA THR A 24 28.48 -1.49 13.50
C THR A 24 28.11 -2.76 14.28
N GLU A 25 27.82 -2.63 15.58
CA GLU A 25 27.39 -3.73 16.44
C GLU A 25 26.09 -4.37 15.93
N TYR A 26 25.12 -3.55 15.49
CA TYR A 26 23.88 -4.03 14.87
C TYR A 26 24.17 -4.89 13.63
N LEU A 27 25.05 -4.40 12.73
CA LEU A 27 25.39 -5.11 11.49
C LEU A 27 26.11 -6.44 11.77
N GLU A 28 27.04 -6.45 12.72
CA GLU A 28 27.75 -7.67 13.13
C GLU A 28 26.80 -8.70 13.76
N ALA A 29 25.97 -8.28 14.71
CA ALA A 29 25.00 -9.15 15.36
C ALA A 29 23.99 -9.72 14.36
N LYS A 30 23.50 -8.87 13.43
CA LYS A 30 22.63 -9.28 12.31
C LYS A 30 23.30 -10.37 11.47
N ASN A 31 24.52 -10.12 10.96
CA ASN A 31 25.21 -11.05 10.06
C ASN A 31 25.50 -12.40 10.74
N ASN A 32 25.87 -12.38 12.01
CA ASN A 32 26.11 -13.60 12.78
C ASN A 32 24.81 -14.40 12.98
N CYS A 33 23.72 -13.72 13.32
CA CYS A 33 22.39 -14.34 13.46
C CYS A 33 21.92 -14.96 12.14
N LEU A 34 22.03 -14.23 11.03
CA LEU A 34 21.64 -14.70 9.70
C LEU A 34 22.50 -15.89 9.24
N GLY A 35 23.80 -15.84 9.48
CA GLY A 35 24.73 -16.92 9.16
C GLY A 35 24.32 -18.23 9.84
N GLU A 36 24.09 -18.19 11.15
CA GLU A 36 23.64 -19.35 11.93
C GLU A 36 22.24 -19.84 11.50
N TYR A 37 21.30 -18.92 11.27
CA TYR A 37 19.96 -19.29 10.80
C TYR A 37 20.02 -20.03 9.47
N ASN A 38 20.72 -19.48 8.48
CA ASN A 38 20.86 -20.09 7.16
C ASN A 38 21.57 -21.44 7.21
N GLU A 39 22.60 -21.56 8.05
CA GLU A 39 23.30 -22.84 8.24
C GLU A 39 22.38 -23.89 8.86
N LYS A 40 21.59 -23.53 9.87
CA LYS A 40 20.65 -24.46 10.49
C LYS A 40 19.51 -24.84 9.54
N CYS A 41 19.01 -23.91 8.73
CA CYS A 41 18.02 -24.21 7.70
C CYS A 41 18.56 -25.21 6.67
N LYS A 42 19.83 -25.09 6.26
CA LYS A 42 20.49 -26.06 5.37
C LYS A 42 20.67 -27.45 6.02
N GLN A 43 21.00 -27.48 7.31
CA GLN A 43 21.26 -28.74 8.04
C GLN A 43 19.99 -29.50 8.41
N LEU A 44 18.94 -28.82 8.86
CA LEU A 44 17.77 -29.41 9.50
C LEU A 44 16.47 -29.29 8.69
N GLY A 45 16.47 -28.42 7.67
CA GLY A 45 15.27 -27.96 7.00
C GLY A 45 14.63 -26.77 7.73
N LYS A 46 14.08 -25.84 6.94
CA LYS A 46 13.56 -24.55 7.40
C LYS A 46 12.40 -24.71 8.40
N ASP A 47 11.41 -25.55 8.05
CA ASP A 47 10.22 -25.78 8.91
C ASP A 47 10.60 -26.27 10.29
N LYS A 48 11.61 -27.16 10.35
CA LYS A 48 12.09 -27.68 11.63
C LYS A 48 12.77 -26.60 12.45
N VAL A 49 13.57 -25.74 11.82
CA VAL A 49 14.25 -24.63 12.51
C VAL A 49 13.22 -23.64 13.08
N ILE A 50 12.20 -23.25 12.29
CA ILE A 50 11.14 -22.36 12.73
C ILE A 50 10.36 -22.99 13.89
N LYS A 51 9.98 -24.26 13.77
CA LYS A 51 9.28 -24.98 14.83
C LYS A 51 10.07 -25.06 16.13
N GLU A 52 11.38 -25.27 16.06
CA GLU A 52 12.24 -25.25 17.24
C GLU A 52 12.35 -23.84 17.86
N ILE A 53 12.37 -22.79 17.03
CA ILE A 53 12.30 -21.39 17.50
C ILE A 53 10.97 -21.17 18.24
N GLN A 54 9.85 -21.54 17.67
CA GLN A 54 8.53 -21.41 18.32
C GLN A 54 8.48 -22.15 19.66
N ASN A 55 8.95 -23.40 19.70
CA ASN A 55 8.97 -24.22 20.93
C ASN A 55 9.83 -23.60 22.03
N SER A 56 10.91 -22.89 21.69
CA SER A 56 11.81 -22.27 22.67
C SER A 56 11.20 -21.06 23.38
N PHE A 57 10.19 -20.46 22.78
CA PHE A 57 9.41 -19.34 23.35
C PHE A 57 7.96 -19.76 23.68
N ALA A 58 7.70 -21.05 23.88
CA ALA A 58 6.37 -21.56 24.16
C ALA A 58 5.73 -20.83 25.36
N GLY A 59 4.56 -20.23 25.14
CA GLY A 59 3.85 -19.42 26.13
C GLY A 59 4.23 -17.92 26.17
N ASP A 60 5.28 -17.50 25.45
CA ASP A 60 5.63 -16.10 25.27
C ASP A 60 5.44 -15.68 23.79
N TYR A 61 4.20 -15.45 23.42
CA TYR A 61 3.82 -15.14 22.04
C TYR A 61 4.37 -13.80 21.57
N SER A 62 4.46 -12.80 22.43
CA SER A 62 5.01 -11.49 22.07
C SER A 62 6.48 -11.59 21.64
N SER A 63 7.30 -12.36 22.40
CA SER A 63 8.68 -12.63 22.00
C SER A 63 8.78 -13.44 20.71
N GLN A 64 7.89 -14.42 20.51
CA GLN A 64 7.84 -15.19 19.24
C GLN A 64 7.50 -14.28 18.05
N LEU A 65 6.47 -13.46 18.16
CA LEU A 65 6.03 -12.55 17.12
C LEU A 65 7.14 -11.53 16.78
N PHE A 66 7.78 -10.98 17.81
CA PHE A 66 8.90 -10.06 17.61
C PHE A 66 10.06 -10.74 16.85
N LEU A 67 10.46 -11.93 17.27
CA LEU A 67 11.52 -12.68 16.62
C LEU A 67 11.17 -13.02 15.16
N LEU A 68 9.96 -13.52 14.90
CA LEU A 68 9.50 -13.80 13.54
C LEU A 68 9.48 -12.52 12.70
N SER A 69 9.11 -11.38 13.28
CA SER A 69 9.15 -10.09 12.59
C SER A 69 10.57 -9.69 12.17
N VAL A 70 11.56 -9.95 13.00
CA VAL A 70 12.98 -9.75 12.67
C VAL A 70 13.40 -10.65 11.51
N LEU A 71 13.05 -11.93 11.53
CA LEU A 71 13.36 -12.85 10.44
C LEU A 71 12.71 -12.42 9.11
N ILE A 72 11.45 -12.00 9.14
CA ILE A 72 10.73 -11.52 7.96
C ILE A 72 11.42 -10.28 7.38
N LYS A 73 11.75 -9.29 8.20
CA LYS A 73 12.37 -8.04 7.76
C LYS A 73 13.74 -8.26 7.17
N GLU A 74 14.57 -9.03 7.86
CA GLU A 74 15.99 -9.16 7.55
C GLU A 74 16.28 -10.22 6.49
N LEU A 75 15.49 -11.32 6.47
CA LEU A 75 15.64 -12.41 5.51
C LEU A 75 14.75 -12.25 4.29
N HIS A 76 13.77 -11.37 4.35
CA HIS A 76 12.70 -11.30 3.36
C HIS A 76 12.02 -12.67 3.13
N ASP A 77 11.94 -13.47 4.19
CA ASP A 77 11.42 -14.82 4.15
C ASP A 77 9.91 -14.86 4.39
N PHE A 78 9.16 -15.00 3.30
CA PHE A 78 7.70 -14.98 3.34
C PHE A 78 7.07 -16.25 3.94
N ASP A 79 7.79 -17.38 3.95
CA ASP A 79 7.28 -18.57 4.60
C ASP A 79 7.19 -18.33 6.11
N VAL A 80 8.15 -17.58 6.67
CA VAL A 80 8.11 -17.16 8.08
C VAL A 80 6.88 -16.29 8.37
N LEU A 81 6.40 -15.51 7.41
CA LEU A 81 5.18 -14.71 7.55
C LEU A 81 3.94 -15.57 7.81
N LEU A 82 3.83 -16.74 7.17
CA LEU A 82 2.70 -17.64 7.42
C LEU A 82 2.69 -18.15 8.86
N TYR A 83 3.84 -18.47 9.45
CA TYR A 83 3.93 -18.85 10.86
C TYR A 83 3.53 -17.72 11.80
N LEU A 84 3.95 -16.48 11.52
CA LEU A 84 3.54 -15.31 12.28
C LEU A 84 2.01 -15.13 12.22
N LEU A 85 1.43 -15.21 11.03
CA LEU A 85 -0.01 -15.11 10.85
C LEU A 85 -0.78 -16.28 11.53
N ASP A 86 -0.20 -17.49 11.56
CA ASP A 86 -0.79 -18.62 12.28
C ASP A 86 -0.90 -18.33 13.77
N ILE A 87 0.15 -17.87 14.42
CA ILE A 87 0.14 -17.49 15.84
C ILE A 87 -0.92 -16.42 16.08
N LEU A 88 -0.96 -15.36 15.26
CA LEU A 88 -1.96 -14.30 15.38
C LEU A 88 -3.40 -14.81 15.27
N CYS A 89 -3.64 -15.83 14.44
CA CYS A 89 -4.97 -16.41 14.24
C CYS A 89 -5.38 -17.36 15.36
N THR A 90 -4.46 -18.15 15.92
CA THR A 90 -4.76 -19.28 16.80
C THR A 90 -4.60 -18.97 18.28
N GLU A 91 -3.63 -18.15 18.66
CA GLU A 91 -3.26 -17.94 20.05
C GLU A 91 -4.04 -16.79 20.71
N GLU A 92 -4.12 -16.80 22.04
CA GLU A 92 -4.72 -15.71 22.82
C GLU A 92 -3.76 -14.51 22.89
N ILE A 93 -4.03 -13.51 22.07
CA ILE A 93 -3.24 -12.28 21.91
C ILE A 93 -4.18 -11.09 22.09
N SER A 94 -3.70 -10.02 22.71
CA SER A 94 -4.49 -8.82 22.95
C SER A 94 -4.97 -8.18 21.64
N LEU A 95 -6.12 -7.53 21.64
CA LEU A 95 -6.69 -6.85 20.47
C LEU A 95 -5.73 -5.80 19.90
N GLY A 96 -5.06 -5.02 20.78
CA GLY A 96 -4.09 -4.02 20.36
C GLY A 96 -2.91 -4.62 19.61
N GLU A 97 -2.35 -5.72 20.11
CA GLU A 97 -1.24 -6.43 19.47
C GLU A 97 -1.65 -7.06 18.14
N LEU A 98 -2.85 -7.67 18.06
CA LEU A 98 -3.39 -8.19 16.80
C LEU A 98 -3.52 -7.10 15.73
N LYS A 99 -4.07 -5.93 16.07
CA LYS A 99 -4.20 -4.77 15.19
C LYS A 99 -2.84 -4.25 14.75
N HIS A 100 -1.88 -4.16 15.67
CA HIS A 100 -0.51 -3.74 15.38
C HIS A 100 0.14 -4.64 14.34
N TYR A 101 0.19 -5.97 14.57
CA TYR A 101 0.81 -6.90 13.62
C TYR A 101 0.06 -6.96 12.29
N LYS A 102 -1.28 -6.87 12.28
CA LYS A 102 -2.04 -6.74 11.03
C LYS A 102 -1.57 -5.55 10.21
N THR A 103 -1.46 -4.37 10.86
CA THR A 103 -0.98 -3.14 10.21
C THR A 103 0.44 -3.31 9.67
N GLN A 104 1.35 -3.93 10.44
CA GLN A 104 2.71 -4.20 10.02
C GLN A 104 2.76 -5.10 8.79
N VAL A 105 2.01 -6.19 8.77
CA VAL A 105 1.92 -7.12 7.64
C VAL A 105 1.38 -6.43 6.39
N ILE A 106 0.29 -5.69 6.49
CA ILE A 106 -0.30 -4.97 5.34
C ILE A 106 0.68 -3.94 4.80
N THR A 107 1.31 -3.15 5.67
CA THR A 107 2.29 -2.14 5.26
C THR A 107 3.48 -2.78 4.54
N MET A 108 3.96 -3.90 5.03
CA MET A 108 5.02 -4.65 4.36
C MET A 108 4.59 -5.14 2.98
N LEU A 109 3.41 -5.75 2.87
CA LEU A 109 2.90 -6.29 1.61
C LEU A 109 2.63 -5.18 0.58
N ASN A 110 2.13 -4.03 1.01
CA ASN A 110 1.97 -2.86 0.15
C ASN A 110 3.30 -2.32 -0.41
N ASN A 111 4.42 -2.64 0.23
CA ASN A 111 5.76 -2.21 -0.19
C ASN A 111 6.51 -3.25 -1.02
N LYS A 112 5.92 -4.41 -1.30
CA LYS A 112 6.56 -5.50 -2.07
C LYS A 112 5.83 -5.84 -3.35
N VAL A 113 6.60 -6.30 -4.35
CA VAL A 113 6.15 -6.61 -5.71
C VAL A 113 5.64 -8.00 -5.69
N THR A 114 5.12 -8.78 -5.14
CA THR A 114 4.57 -10.14 -5.24
C THR A 114 5.28 -11.21 -4.40
N THR A 115 4.51 -12.12 -3.86
CA THR A 115 5.02 -13.34 -3.26
C THR A 115 4.29 -14.53 -3.89
N HIS A 116 4.97 -15.65 -4.01
CA HIS A 116 4.37 -16.92 -4.44
C HIS A 116 3.32 -17.46 -3.43
N LEU A 117 3.25 -16.87 -2.23
CA LEU A 117 2.32 -17.24 -1.15
C LEU A 117 1.14 -16.27 -1.00
N GLU A 118 0.91 -15.39 -1.98
CA GLU A 118 -0.11 -14.32 -1.91
C GLU A 118 -1.48 -14.85 -1.46
N LYS A 119 -1.91 -15.99 -1.99
CA LYS A 119 -3.16 -16.66 -1.63
C LYS A 119 -3.22 -17.05 -0.15
N ASP A 120 -2.20 -17.77 0.33
CA ASP A 120 -2.20 -18.28 1.71
C ASP A 120 -2.10 -17.13 2.71
N ILE A 121 -1.33 -16.11 2.39
CA ILE A 121 -1.23 -14.87 3.15
C ILE A 121 -2.59 -14.16 3.17
N TYR A 122 -3.30 -14.05 2.05
CA TYR A 122 -4.62 -13.45 1.97
C TYR A 122 -5.62 -14.18 2.89
N PHE A 123 -5.65 -15.50 2.83
CA PHE A 123 -6.57 -16.30 3.65
C PHE A 123 -6.29 -16.16 5.15
N LYS A 124 -5.02 -16.16 5.54
CA LYS A 124 -4.61 -15.94 6.93
C LYS A 124 -4.95 -14.54 7.43
N GLN A 125 -4.69 -13.51 6.62
CA GLN A 125 -5.10 -12.14 6.95
C GLN A 125 -6.62 -12.04 7.10
N ARG A 126 -7.38 -12.75 6.27
CA ARG A 126 -8.84 -12.78 6.36
C ARG A 126 -9.32 -13.40 7.68
N GLN A 127 -8.68 -14.51 8.12
CA GLN A 127 -8.95 -15.12 9.43
C GLN A 127 -8.60 -14.16 10.57
N LEU A 128 -7.43 -13.51 10.50
CA LEU A 128 -6.99 -12.52 11.47
C LEU A 128 -7.99 -11.35 11.57
N ASN A 129 -8.47 -10.85 10.43
CA ASN A 129 -9.44 -9.77 10.37
C ASN A 129 -10.77 -10.17 11.08
N SER A 130 -11.26 -11.39 10.81
CA SER A 130 -12.45 -11.93 11.47
C SER A 130 -12.26 -12.01 13.00
N LYS A 131 -11.09 -12.47 13.45
CA LYS A 131 -10.76 -12.55 14.89
C LYS A 131 -10.73 -11.16 15.52
N ILE A 132 -10.06 -10.19 14.88
CA ILE A 132 -10.00 -8.79 15.35
C ILE A 132 -11.40 -8.22 15.47
N ASN A 133 -12.25 -8.35 14.45
CA ASN A 133 -13.60 -7.80 14.44
C ASN A 133 -14.46 -8.38 15.55
N LYS A 134 -14.37 -9.70 15.76
CA LYS A 134 -15.10 -10.37 16.83
C LYS A 134 -14.67 -9.85 18.21
N LEU A 135 -13.38 -9.88 18.52
CA LEU A 135 -12.86 -9.42 19.80
C LEU A 135 -13.19 -7.95 20.06
N TRP A 136 -13.12 -7.12 19.03
CA TRP A 136 -13.41 -5.69 19.16
C TRP A 136 -14.87 -5.42 19.45
N ARG A 137 -15.80 -6.12 18.76
CA ARG A 137 -17.23 -6.05 19.08
C ARG A 137 -17.52 -6.51 20.50
N ASP A 138 -16.90 -7.63 20.93
CA ASP A 138 -17.05 -8.16 22.27
C ASP A 138 -16.57 -7.15 23.33
N GLU A 139 -15.39 -6.51 23.12
CA GLU A 139 -14.87 -5.49 24.03
C GLU A 139 -15.74 -4.22 24.09
N LEU A 140 -16.30 -3.81 22.97
CA LEU A 140 -17.21 -2.66 22.90
C LEU A 140 -18.62 -2.97 23.37
N GLY A 141 -18.98 -4.25 23.52
CA GLY A 141 -20.34 -4.68 23.83
C GLY A 141 -21.35 -4.31 22.74
N ILE A 142 -20.94 -4.40 21.46
CA ILE A 142 -21.76 -4.01 20.32
C ILE A 142 -22.61 -5.19 19.86
N GLU A 143 -23.94 -5.03 19.99
CA GLU A 143 -24.95 -5.95 19.45
C GLU A 143 -25.96 -5.14 18.63
N LEU A 144 -25.62 -4.84 17.38
CA LEU A 144 -26.51 -4.11 16.47
C LEU A 144 -27.19 -5.06 15.49
N PRO A 145 -28.52 -5.01 15.38
CA PRO A 145 -29.24 -5.82 14.42
C PRO A 145 -28.98 -5.34 12.99
N TYR A 146 -29.16 -6.25 12.03
CA TYR A 146 -29.14 -5.90 10.61
C TYR A 146 -30.25 -4.91 10.28
N VAL A 147 -29.94 -3.88 9.54
CA VAL A 147 -30.89 -2.89 9.06
C VAL A 147 -31.24 -3.20 7.61
N PRO A 148 -32.49 -3.59 7.28
CA PRO A 148 -32.91 -3.83 5.89
C PRO A 148 -32.83 -2.56 5.04
N LEU A 149 -32.54 -2.72 3.74
CA LEU A 149 -32.38 -1.59 2.81
C LEU A 149 -33.57 -0.63 2.80
N LYS A 150 -34.80 -1.17 2.87
CA LYS A 150 -36.05 -0.40 2.93
C LYS A 150 -36.16 0.52 4.15
N ASP A 151 -35.45 0.17 5.23
CA ASP A 151 -35.46 0.91 6.50
C ASP A 151 -34.26 1.87 6.60
N ARG A 152 -33.32 1.82 5.63
CA ARG A 152 -32.16 2.71 5.56
C ARG A 152 -32.52 4.03 4.89
N ASN A 153 -31.73 5.06 5.20
CA ASN A 153 -31.83 6.33 4.51
C ASN A 153 -31.05 6.26 3.17
N SER A 154 -31.78 6.22 2.05
CA SER A 154 -31.23 5.96 0.72
C SER A 154 -30.30 7.06 0.18
N ASN A 155 -30.28 8.25 0.80
CA ASN A 155 -29.42 9.37 0.40
C ASN A 155 -28.28 9.67 1.38
N ARG A 156 -28.02 8.77 2.33
CA ARG A 156 -26.93 8.90 3.30
C ARG A 156 -25.83 7.87 3.08
N ILE A 157 -24.59 8.33 3.09
CA ILE A 157 -23.40 7.49 3.05
C ILE A 157 -22.46 7.90 4.17
N VAL A 158 -21.85 6.92 4.82
CA VAL A 158 -20.70 7.12 5.70
C VAL A 158 -19.45 6.67 4.98
N ILE A 159 -18.45 7.54 4.90
CA ILE A 159 -17.10 7.17 4.42
C ILE A 159 -16.20 7.04 5.62
N VAL A 160 -15.47 5.92 5.70
CA VAL A 160 -14.49 5.68 6.77
C VAL A 160 -13.11 5.56 6.15
N THR A 161 -12.16 6.33 6.66
CA THR A 161 -10.75 6.29 6.23
C THR A 161 -9.82 6.36 7.46
N ASN A 162 -8.59 5.90 7.29
CA ASN A 162 -7.60 5.98 8.36
C ASN A 162 -6.73 7.25 8.30
N GLN A 163 -6.90 8.08 7.26
CA GLN A 163 -6.07 9.28 7.11
C GLN A 163 -6.74 10.35 6.26
N LEU A 164 -6.54 11.59 6.67
CA LEU A 164 -6.84 12.79 5.93
C LEU A 164 -5.66 13.74 6.11
N ILE A 165 -4.85 13.93 5.07
CA ILE A 165 -3.58 14.68 5.15
C ILE A 165 -3.78 16.03 4.44
N ASP A 166 -3.12 16.25 3.35
CA ASP A 166 -3.24 17.45 2.51
C ASP A 166 -3.72 17.09 1.10
N GLU A 167 -4.02 18.10 0.30
CA GLU A 167 -4.53 17.91 -1.08
C GLU A 167 -3.49 17.30 -2.02
N ASP A 168 -2.19 17.42 -1.73
CA ASP A 168 -1.12 16.82 -2.52
C ASP A 168 -0.99 15.31 -2.26
N HIS A 169 -1.60 14.82 -1.19
CA HIS A 169 -1.62 13.40 -0.86
C HIS A 169 -2.68 12.67 -1.69
N ALA A 170 -2.23 11.80 -2.60
CA ALA A 170 -3.11 11.13 -3.56
C ALA A 170 -4.33 10.41 -2.93
N PRO A 171 -4.23 9.65 -1.83
CA PRO A 171 -5.40 9.07 -1.16
C PRO A 171 -6.39 10.13 -0.64
N THR A 172 -5.90 11.24 -0.11
CA THR A 172 -6.76 12.35 0.34
C THR A 172 -7.50 12.97 -0.83
N ARG A 173 -6.81 13.26 -1.94
CA ARG A 173 -7.45 13.82 -3.15
C ARG A 173 -8.54 12.89 -3.70
N ILE A 174 -8.29 11.59 -3.76
CA ILE A 174 -9.29 10.60 -4.17
C ILE A 174 -10.52 10.64 -3.25
N LEU A 175 -10.30 10.72 -1.94
CA LEU A 175 -11.37 10.86 -0.96
C LEU A 175 -12.21 12.11 -1.23
N LEU A 176 -11.56 13.27 -1.43
CA LEU A 176 -12.22 14.54 -1.68
C LEU A 176 -13.04 14.51 -2.99
N GLU A 177 -12.49 13.95 -4.07
CA GLU A 177 -13.18 13.78 -5.35
C GLU A 177 -14.40 12.86 -5.21
N LEU A 178 -14.30 11.76 -4.47
CA LEU A 178 -15.43 10.86 -4.20
C LEU A 178 -16.53 11.56 -3.40
N ILE A 179 -16.17 12.30 -2.35
CA ILE A 179 -17.14 13.07 -1.56
C ILE A 179 -17.84 14.12 -2.43
N TYR A 180 -17.08 14.86 -3.23
CA TYR A 180 -17.63 15.85 -4.16
C TYR A 180 -18.66 15.22 -5.12
N ILE A 181 -18.32 14.10 -5.77
CA ILE A 181 -19.22 13.42 -6.69
C ILE A 181 -20.49 12.94 -5.97
N LEU A 182 -20.33 12.35 -4.79
CA LEU A 182 -21.48 11.88 -4.00
C LEU A 182 -22.41 13.03 -3.60
N GLN A 183 -21.85 14.17 -3.17
CA GLN A 183 -22.64 15.31 -2.72
C GLN A 183 -23.24 16.11 -3.86
N GLU A 184 -22.46 16.45 -4.88
CA GLU A 184 -22.87 17.39 -5.93
C GLU A 184 -23.58 16.72 -7.09
N VAL A 185 -23.18 15.50 -7.47
CA VAL A 185 -23.76 14.80 -8.62
C VAL A 185 -24.91 13.89 -8.18
N TYR A 186 -24.68 13.13 -7.10
CA TYR A 186 -25.69 12.17 -6.61
C TYR A 186 -26.55 12.70 -5.48
N ASN A 187 -26.34 13.96 -5.05
CA ASN A 187 -27.09 14.64 -3.99
C ASN A 187 -27.20 13.83 -2.69
N MET A 188 -26.12 13.17 -2.32
CA MET A 188 -26.05 12.37 -1.11
C MET A 188 -25.55 13.18 0.09
N GLN A 189 -26.03 12.86 1.27
CA GLN A 189 -25.47 13.34 2.53
C GLN A 189 -24.30 12.44 2.90
N VAL A 190 -23.08 12.98 2.81
CA VAL A 190 -21.85 12.24 3.13
C VAL A 190 -21.34 12.65 4.50
N TYR A 191 -21.14 11.68 5.39
CA TYR A 191 -20.49 11.89 6.66
C TYR A 191 -19.16 11.14 6.69
N THR A 192 -18.08 11.86 6.99
CA THR A 192 -16.73 11.31 6.89
C THR A 192 -16.19 10.97 8.28
N ILE A 193 -15.77 9.73 8.48
CA ILE A 193 -15.09 9.28 9.70
C ILE A 193 -13.61 9.09 9.40
N VAL A 194 -12.76 9.83 10.11
CA VAL A 194 -11.32 9.62 10.11
C VAL A 194 -10.97 8.79 11.34
N ALA A 195 -10.91 7.48 11.17
CA ALA A 195 -10.63 6.52 12.25
C ALA A 195 -9.14 6.18 12.24
N PHE A 196 -8.39 6.85 13.11
CA PHE A 196 -6.95 6.64 13.24
C PHE A 196 -6.67 5.61 14.34
N GLU A 197 -6.27 4.40 13.97
CA GLU A 197 -5.84 3.38 14.93
C GLU A 197 -4.44 3.74 15.45
N GLN A 198 -4.34 4.02 16.75
CA GLN A 198 -3.06 4.31 17.39
C GLN A 198 -2.22 3.04 17.41
N ASN A 199 -1.08 3.07 16.71
CA ASN A 199 -0.12 1.98 16.75
C ASN A 199 0.69 2.08 18.04
N TYR A 200 0.46 1.16 18.98
CA TYR A 200 1.37 0.94 20.09
C TYR A 200 2.63 0.22 19.60
N ASP A 201 3.76 0.54 20.20
CA ASP A 201 5.00 -0.18 19.91
C ASP A 201 5.02 -1.52 20.64
N TYR A 202 4.52 -2.55 20.01
CA TYR A 202 4.61 -3.93 20.50
C TYR A 202 5.93 -4.61 20.11
N GLY A 203 6.92 -3.84 19.66
CA GLY A 203 8.24 -4.35 19.35
C GLY A 203 8.38 -5.06 18.01
N SER A 204 7.46 -4.85 17.06
CA SER A 204 7.58 -5.41 15.71
C SER A 204 8.69 -4.74 14.89
N CYS A 205 9.44 -5.53 14.15
CA CYS A 205 10.48 -5.07 13.23
C CYS A 205 10.08 -5.16 11.75
N ILE A 206 8.86 -5.59 11.40
CA ILE A 206 8.48 -5.85 9.99
C ILE A 206 8.51 -4.58 9.15
N SER A 207 7.98 -3.50 9.68
CA SER A 207 7.91 -2.22 8.99
C SER A 207 8.16 -1.06 9.96
N PRO A 208 8.74 0.05 9.50
CA PRO A 208 8.78 1.24 10.33
C PRO A 208 7.36 1.61 10.75
N ILE A 209 7.20 2.05 11.99
CA ILE A 209 5.96 2.65 12.45
C ILE A 209 5.82 3.96 11.68
N PHE A 210 4.94 3.99 10.70
CA PHE A 210 4.55 5.24 10.09
C PHE A 210 3.69 6.00 11.09
N GLN A 211 4.25 7.07 11.64
CA GLN A 211 3.42 8.05 12.32
C GLN A 211 2.45 8.58 11.27
N ASN A 212 1.19 8.34 11.51
CA ASN A 212 0.15 8.85 10.64
C ASN A 212 0.20 10.38 10.66
N ARG A 213 0.33 10.99 9.48
CA ARG A 213 0.36 12.44 9.31
C ARG A 213 -1.04 13.00 9.05
N THR A 214 -2.04 12.41 9.68
CA THR A 214 -3.39 12.95 9.62
C THR A 214 -3.38 14.38 10.14
N GLN A 215 -4.08 15.29 9.47
CA GLN A 215 -4.28 16.64 9.97
C GLN A 215 -4.86 16.57 11.38
N GLN A 216 -4.41 17.44 12.27
CA GLN A 216 -5.07 17.62 13.55
C GLN A 216 -6.42 18.33 13.30
N LEU A 217 -7.48 17.52 13.28
CA LEU A 217 -8.84 17.99 13.20
C LEU A 217 -9.46 17.95 14.59
N ASP A 218 -10.41 18.82 14.85
CA ASP A 218 -11.31 18.66 15.98
C ASP A 218 -12.11 17.37 15.82
N ARG A 219 -12.61 16.80 16.92
CA ARG A 219 -13.43 15.58 16.88
C ARG A 219 -14.56 15.70 15.86
N PHE A 220 -15.34 16.76 15.92
CA PHE A 220 -16.24 17.18 14.84
C PHE A 220 -15.50 18.20 13.97
N PHE A 221 -15.51 17.99 12.67
CA PHE A 221 -14.88 18.92 11.75
C PHE A 221 -15.82 19.26 10.58
N GLU A 222 -15.65 20.48 10.09
CA GLU A 222 -16.17 20.96 8.83
C GLU A 222 -14.99 21.53 8.03
N LEU A 223 -14.76 21.00 6.84
CA LEU A 223 -13.65 21.40 5.98
C LEU A 223 -14.20 22.01 4.69
N ASP A 224 -13.70 23.20 4.37
CA ASP A 224 -13.82 23.80 3.05
C ASP A 224 -12.61 23.35 2.23
N CYS A 225 -12.85 22.46 1.28
CA CYS A 225 -11.83 21.94 0.37
C CYS A 225 -11.90 22.57 -1.02
N GLY A 226 -12.50 23.78 -1.13
CA GLY A 226 -12.69 24.47 -2.40
C GLY A 226 -13.83 23.93 -3.25
N PHE A 227 -14.65 23.05 -2.70
CA PHE A 227 -15.87 22.52 -3.33
C PHE A 227 -17.10 23.31 -2.90
N SER A 228 -18.22 23.12 -3.61
CA SER A 228 -19.46 23.85 -3.33
C SER A 228 -20.09 23.51 -1.98
N LYS A 229 -19.82 22.35 -1.43
CA LYS A 229 -20.29 21.91 -0.11
C LYS A 229 -19.14 21.62 0.85
N MET A 230 -19.41 21.92 2.12
CA MET A 230 -18.50 21.58 3.22
C MET A 230 -18.44 20.06 3.41
N ILE A 231 -17.26 19.57 3.73
CA ILE A 231 -17.07 18.18 4.16
C ILE A 231 -17.21 18.14 5.66
N ALA A 232 -18.28 17.50 6.15
CA ALA A 232 -18.52 17.29 7.57
C ALA A 232 -18.09 15.89 8.01
N GLY A 233 -17.52 15.78 9.20
CA GLY A 233 -17.09 14.49 9.70
C GLY A 233 -16.69 14.47 11.17
N TYR A 234 -16.16 13.33 11.57
CA TYR A 234 -15.65 13.09 12.91
C TYR A 234 -14.30 12.40 12.84
N GLN A 235 -13.35 12.89 13.63
CA GLN A 235 -12.05 12.25 13.79
C GLN A 235 -11.97 11.56 15.15
N ILE A 236 -11.53 10.32 15.13
CA ILE A 236 -11.28 9.53 16.33
C ILE A 236 -9.88 8.90 16.28
N VAL A 237 -9.16 9.00 17.40
CA VAL A 237 -7.95 8.21 17.63
C VAL A 237 -8.37 6.96 18.40
N ILE A 238 -8.35 5.82 17.73
CA ILE A 238 -8.76 4.53 18.31
C ILE A 238 -7.63 3.97 19.16
N ASN A 239 -7.91 3.76 20.45
CA ASN A 239 -6.99 3.12 21.39
C ASN A 239 -7.78 2.37 22.47
N GLU A 240 -7.09 1.61 23.32
CA GLU A 240 -7.70 0.79 24.35
C GLU A 240 -8.37 1.60 25.48
N ASN A 241 -8.08 2.91 25.59
CA ASN A 241 -8.58 3.75 26.68
C ASN A 241 -9.86 4.52 26.32
N ASN A 242 -10.33 4.46 25.05
CA ASN A 242 -11.52 5.21 24.62
C ASN A 242 -12.65 4.34 24.08
N ASN A 243 -12.82 3.14 24.61
CA ASN A 243 -13.88 2.20 24.19
C ASN A 243 -15.28 2.79 24.28
N ASN A 244 -15.57 3.66 25.27
CA ASN A 244 -16.86 4.33 25.36
C ASN A 244 -17.10 5.29 24.19
N GLU A 245 -16.11 6.11 23.82
CA GLU A 245 -16.19 7.00 22.67
C GLU A 245 -16.35 6.23 21.36
N GLN A 246 -15.64 5.11 21.21
CA GLN A 246 -15.79 4.23 20.06
C GLN A 246 -17.21 3.65 19.97
N ARG A 247 -17.77 3.19 21.10
CA ARG A 247 -19.14 2.70 21.17
C ARG A 247 -20.15 3.78 20.81
N GLU A 248 -20.05 4.97 21.41
CA GLU A 248 -20.91 6.11 21.11
C GLU A 248 -20.88 6.49 19.63
N LEU A 249 -19.70 6.43 19.01
CA LEU A 249 -19.57 6.70 17.57
C LEU A 249 -20.23 5.61 16.72
N VAL A 250 -20.11 4.34 17.13
CA VAL A 250 -20.79 3.22 16.43
C VAL A 250 -22.30 3.37 16.54
N GLU A 251 -22.84 3.71 17.72
CA GLU A 251 -24.26 3.97 17.93
C GLU A 251 -24.75 5.19 17.12
N ALA A 252 -23.95 6.27 17.08
CA ALA A 252 -24.27 7.44 16.27
C ALA A 252 -24.34 7.15 14.75
N ILE A 253 -23.43 6.30 14.25
CA ILE A 253 -23.46 5.84 12.86
C ILE A 253 -24.68 4.95 12.61
N TYR A 254 -25.03 4.08 13.57
CA TYR A 254 -26.23 3.26 13.48
C TYR A 254 -27.51 4.12 13.40
N ASP A 255 -27.62 5.13 14.26
CA ASP A 255 -28.75 6.09 14.26
C ASP A 255 -28.76 6.99 13.02
N TYR A 256 -27.60 7.33 12.49
CA TYR A 256 -27.51 8.04 11.20
C TYR A 256 -28.13 7.25 10.06
N ASN A 257 -28.13 5.93 10.19
CA ASN A 257 -28.81 4.96 9.35
C ASN A 257 -28.45 5.12 7.85
N PRO A 258 -27.18 4.96 7.46
CA PRO A 258 -26.74 5.16 6.08
C PRO A 258 -27.24 4.05 5.16
N MET A 259 -27.36 4.34 3.86
CA MET A 259 -27.60 3.35 2.82
C MET A 259 -26.49 2.28 2.81
N CYS A 260 -25.24 2.73 2.90
CA CYS A 260 -24.07 1.89 2.98
C CYS A 260 -22.90 2.63 3.64
N ILE A 261 -21.87 1.89 4.00
CA ILE A 261 -20.61 2.41 4.52
C ILE A 261 -19.50 2.14 3.50
N TRP A 262 -18.75 3.17 3.13
CA TRP A 262 -17.64 3.07 2.18
C TRP A 262 -16.31 3.19 2.93
N LYS A 263 -15.60 2.08 3.03
CA LYS A 263 -14.29 1.97 3.66
C LYS A 263 -13.20 2.28 2.64
N LEU A 264 -12.35 3.26 2.94
CA LEU A 264 -11.19 3.65 2.14
C LEU A 264 -9.89 3.31 2.87
N GLY A 265 -9.15 2.37 2.31
CA GLY A 265 -7.86 1.94 2.84
C GLY A 265 -7.87 0.50 3.37
N SER A 266 -6.69 -0.12 3.36
CA SER A 266 -6.51 -1.51 3.78
C SER A 266 -6.21 -1.68 5.28
N ILE A 267 -5.72 -0.63 5.92
CA ILE A 267 -5.30 -0.66 7.34
C ILE A 267 -6.50 -0.44 8.27
N GLU A 268 -7.43 0.42 7.86
CA GLU A 268 -8.58 0.80 8.63
C GLU A 268 -9.48 -0.43 8.92
N ASN A 269 -9.92 -0.60 10.17
CA ASN A 269 -10.79 -1.70 10.61
C ASN A 269 -12.11 -1.22 11.21
N PHE A 270 -12.24 0.06 11.57
CA PHE A 270 -13.43 0.56 12.26
C PHE A 270 -14.72 0.34 11.44
N ALA A 271 -14.65 0.51 10.12
CA ALA A 271 -15.77 0.21 9.22
C ALA A 271 -16.20 -1.26 9.26
N ASP A 272 -15.26 -2.18 9.53
CA ASP A 272 -15.56 -3.61 9.58
C ASP A 272 -16.46 -3.98 10.78
N LEU A 273 -16.60 -3.11 11.79
CA LEU A 273 -17.55 -3.26 12.89
C LEU A 273 -19.01 -3.25 12.42
N PHE A 274 -19.28 -2.72 11.25
CA PHE A 274 -20.63 -2.65 10.67
C PHE A 274 -20.96 -3.80 9.72
N ASN A 275 -20.02 -4.72 9.47
CA ASN A 275 -20.30 -5.92 8.69
C ASN A 275 -21.45 -6.72 9.33
N GLY A 276 -22.49 -7.03 8.53
CA GLY A 276 -23.71 -7.69 9.03
C GLY A 276 -24.73 -6.73 9.69
N VAL A 277 -24.45 -5.44 9.81
CA VAL A 277 -25.38 -4.39 10.23
C VAL A 277 -25.83 -3.58 9.02
N PHE A 278 -24.88 -2.99 8.33
CA PHE A 278 -25.06 -2.30 7.04
C PHE A 278 -24.24 -2.99 5.96
N THR A 279 -24.51 -2.66 4.71
CA THR A 279 -23.62 -3.03 3.62
C THR A 279 -22.35 -2.21 3.70
N VAL A 280 -21.23 -2.88 3.83
CA VAL A 280 -19.91 -2.27 3.79
C VAL A 280 -19.27 -2.51 2.41
N MET A 281 -18.79 -1.46 1.79
CA MET A 281 -17.99 -1.49 0.56
C MET A 281 -16.55 -1.13 0.92
N SER A 282 -15.61 -2.01 0.66
CA SER A 282 -14.20 -1.77 1.01
C SER A 282 -13.34 -1.58 -0.22
N MET A 283 -12.52 -0.54 -0.23
CA MET A 283 -11.61 -0.19 -1.31
C MET A 283 -10.19 0.00 -0.79
N ASN A 284 -9.24 -0.67 -1.44
CA ASN A 284 -7.82 -0.35 -1.29
C ASN A 284 -7.41 0.60 -2.42
N LEU A 285 -6.46 1.48 -2.13
CA LEU A 285 -5.90 2.42 -3.11
C LEU A 285 -4.62 1.89 -3.77
N THR A 286 -4.37 0.59 -3.66
CA THR A 286 -3.30 -0.15 -4.34
C THR A 286 -3.90 -1.29 -5.18
N LYS A 287 -3.09 -1.94 -6.00
CA LYS A 287 -3.53 -3.10 -6.80
C LYS A 287 -4.00 -4.30 -5.95
N GLN A 288 -3.59 -4.37 -4.70
CA GLN A 288 -3.96 -5.47 -3.82
C GLN A 288 -5.43 -5.39 -3.45
N LEU A 289 -6.13 -6.52 -3.57
CA LEU A 289 -7.50 -6.61 -3.11
C LEU A 289 -7.55 -6.45 -1.59
N VAL A 290 -8.47 -5.63 -1.12
CA VAL A 290 -8.62 -5.38 0.31
C VAL A 290 -9.00 -6.67 1.05
N VAL A 291 -8.38 -6.90 2.19
CA VAL A 291 -8.74 -8.01 3.09
C VAL A 291 -9.79 -7.52 4.06
N SER A 292 -11.06 -7.85 3.81
CA SER A 292 -12.19 -7.43 4.63
C SER A 292 -13.32 -8.44 4.58
N GLU A 293 -14.22 -8.39 5.57
CA GLU A 293 -15.51 -9.14 5.60
C GLU A 293 -16.65 -8.40 4.90
N SER A 294 -16.35 -7.25 4.33
CA SER A 294 -17.31 -6.40 3.64
C SER A 294 -18.07 -7.15 2.56
N ASP A 295 -19.33 -6.81 2.38
CA ASP A 295 -20.18 -7.40 1.34
C ASP A 295 -19.62 -7.17 -0.07
N ILE A 296 -19.02 -5.99 -0.29
CA ILE A 296 -18.52 -5.56 -1.58
C ILE A 296 -17.04 -5.18 -1.45
N LEU A 297 -16.22 -5.77 -2.29
CA LEU A 297 -14.81 -5.44 -2.41
C LEU A 297 -14.60 -4.69 -3.72
N LEU A 298 -14.23 -3.42 -3.63
CA LEU A 298 -13.93 -2.59 -4.79
C LEU A 298 -12.47 -2.81 -5.19
N ARG A 299 -12.26 -3.35 -6.38
CA ARG A 299 -10.93 -3.62 -6.93
C ARG A 299 -10.50 -2.46 -7.80
N TYR A 300 -9.52 -1.70 -7.31
CA TYR A 300 -9.00 -0.51 -7.99
C TYR A 300 -8.24 -0.83 -9.28
N LEU A 301 -7.41 -1.87 -9.27
CA LEU A 301 -6.63 -2.31 -10.42
C LEU A 301 -6.72 -3.82 -10.56
N LYS A 302 -6.84 -4.32 -11.80
CA LYS A 302 -6.78 -5.76 -12.04
C LYS A 302 -5.37 -6.29 -11.80
N GLY A 303 -5.25 -7.25 -10.87
CA GLY A 303 -4.04 -8.03 -10.69
C GLY A 303 -3.84 -9.07 -11.81
N ASP A 304 -2.72 -9.81 -11.74
CA ASP A 304 -2.48 -10.94 -12.65
C ASP A 304 -3.58 -11.99 -12.52
N LYS A 305 -4.17 -12.38 -13.67
CA LYS A 305 -5.29 -13.33 -13.75
C LYS A 305 -5.01 -14.69 -13.12
N LYS A 306 -3.74 -15.12 -13.02
CA LYS A 306 -3.40 -16.43 -12.46
C LYS A 306 -3.30 -16.42 -10.93
N SER A 307 -2.73 -15.37 -10.35
CA SER A 307 -2.55 -15.27 -8.88
C SER A 307 -3.84 -14.93 -8.14
N THR A 308 -4.78 -14.23 -8.79
CA THR A 308 -6.02 -13.76 -8.17
C THR A 308 -7.16 -14.76 -8.24
N TYR A 309 -7.14 -15.74 -9.15
CA TYR A 309 -8.26 -16.67 -9.38
C TYR A 309 -8.73 -17.42 -8.12
N GLU A 310 -7.79 -17.96 -7.34
CA GLU A 310 -8.14 -18.70 -6.13
C GLU A 310 -8.66 -17.78 -5.01
N ILE A 311 -8.15 -16.56 -4.95
CA ILE A 311 -8.64 -15.51 -4.02
C ILE A 311 -10.06 -15.10 -4.42
N GLU A 312 -10.30 -14.87 -5.71
CA GLU A 312 -11.63 -14.53 -6.25
C GLU A 312 -12.65 -15.63 -5.95
N ARG A 313 -12.30 -16.88 -6.21
CA ARG A 313 -13.14 -18.03 -5.86
C ARG A 313 -13.48 -18.10 -4.38
N PHE A 314 -12.50 -17.88 -3.51
CA PHE A 314 -12.73 -17.85 -2.06
C PHE A 314 -13.70 -16.72 -1.67
N ILE A 315 -13.57 -15.55 -2.28
CA ILE A 315 -14.44 -14.41 -2.05
C ILE A 315 -15.89 -14.75 -2.46
N GLU A 316 -16.07 -15.37 -3.62
CA GLU A 316 -17.38 -15.86 -4.07
C GLU A 316 -17.97 -16.91 -3.13
N GLU A 317 -17.18 -17.87 -2.66
CA GLU A 317 -17.60 -18.87 -1.67
C GLU A 317 -18.04 -18.23 -0.35
N LYS A 318 -17.45 -17.06 0.02
CA LYS A 318 -17.86 -16.25 1.17
C LYS A 318 -19.05 -15.32 0.89
N LYS A 319 -19.66 -15.41 -0.29
CA LYS A 319 -20.80 -14.56 -0.73
C LYS A 319 -20.46 -13.08 -0.77
N GLN A 320 -19.20 -12.73 -0.95
CA GLN A 320 -18.75 -11.38 -1.19
C GLN A 320 -18.73 -11.09 -2.69
N THR A 321 -18.88 -9.84 -3.09
CA THR A 321 -18.88 -9.44 -4.50
C THR A 321 -17.70 -8.54 -4.79
N ILE A 322 -16.98 -8.80 -5.89
CA ILE A 322 -15.92 -7.93 -6.39
C ILE A 322 -16.51 -7.03 -7.47
N ILE A 323 -16.33 -5.73 -7.31
CA ILE A 323 -16.67 -4.73 -8.33
C ILE A 323 -15.37 -4.05 -8.78
N ASP A 324 -15.08 -4.13 -10.08
CA ASP A 324 -13.94 -3.41 -10.66
C ASP A 324 -14.22 -1.91 -10.68
N PHE A 325 -13.27 -1.15 -10.13
CA PHE A 325 -13.36 0.29 -10.03
C PHE A 325 -12.05 0.92 -10.44
N ARG A 326 -12.08 1.98 -11.23
CA ARG A 326 -10.90 2.68 -11.69
C ARG A 326 -11.03 4.17 -11.43
N ILE A 327 -10.07 4.73 -10.72
CA ILE A 327 -9.96 6.17 -10.51
C ILE A 327 -9.01 6.70 -11.59
N PRO A 328 -9.47 7.56 -12.48
CA PRO A 328 -8.58 8.19 -13.44
C PRO A 328 -7.60 9.11 -12.71
N TYR A 329 -6.37 9.13 -13.17
CA TYR A 329 -5.42 10.14 -12.77
C TYR A 329 -5.00 10.92 -14.02
N VAL A 330 -5.54 12.13 -14.17
CA VAL A 330 -5.19 13.05 -15.23
C VAL A 330 -4.23 14.09 -14.63
N PRO A 331 -2.92 13.97 -14.88
CA PRO A 331 -1.96 14.92 -14.35
C PRO A 331 -2.07 16.24 -15.09
N GLU A 332 -1.89 17.34 -14.37
CA GLU A 332 -1.94 18.69 -14.91
C GLU A 332 -0.66 19.46 -14.64
N ASP A 333 -0.28 20.31 -15.59
CA ASP A 333 0.73 21.32 -15.38
C ASP A 333 0.12 22.47 -14.56
N ASN A 334 0.52 22.59 -13.30
CA ASN A 334 0.04 23.65 -12.41
C ASN A 334 0.70 25.01 -12.63
N GLY A 335 1.54 25.15 -13.67
CA GLY A 335 2.22 26.38 -14.04
C GLY A 335 3.37 26.82 -13.12
N LYS A 336 3.62 26.08 -12.03
CA LYS A 336 4.74 26.39 -11.13
C LYS A 336 6.07 25.96 -11.76
N GLU A 337 7.15 26.60 -11.36
CA GLU A 337 8.50 26.19 -11.77
C GLU A 337 8.89 24.87 -11.08
N ILE A 338 9.66 24.05 -11.81
CA ILE A 338 10.27 22.86 -11.25
C ILE A 338 11.44 23.24 -10.34
N ALA A 339 11.78 22.32 -9.43
CA ALA A 339 12.97 22.48 -8.61
C ALA A 339 14.24 22.49 -9.50
N THR A 340 15.17 23.36 -9.17
CA THR A 340 16.44 23.48 -9.91
C THR A 340 17.34 22.27 -9.63
N TYR A 341 18.02 21.81 -10.67
CA TYR A 341 19.06 20.78 -10.58
C TYR A 341 20.21 21.10 -11.55
N ASP A 342 21.35 20.45 -11.37
CA ASP A 342 22.50 20.65 -12.23
C ASP A 342 22.20 20.28 -13.68
N SER A 343 22.57 21.15 -14.63
CA SER A 343 22.30 20.94 -16.05
C SER A 343 22.87 19.61 -16.56
N LEU A 344 22.15 19.02 -17.48
CA LEU A 344 22.61 17.84 -18.22
C LEU A 344 23.53 18.25 -19.39
N PRO A 345 24.51 17.40 -19.74
CA PRO A 345 25.30 17.62 -20.94
C PRO A 345 24.44 17.62 -22.22
N GLU A 346 24.89 18.31 -23.23
CA GLU A 346 24.27 18.25 -24.57
C GLU A 346 24.25 16.81 -25.10
N GLY A 347 23.12 16.37 -25.65
CA GLY A 347 22.93 15.01 -26.14
C GLY A 347 22.65 13.97 -25.07
N ALA A 348 22.46 14.36 -23.81
CA ALA A 348 22.08 13.43 -22.73
C ALA A 348 20.77 12.68 -23.02
N PHE A 349 20.70 11.45 -22.55
CA PHE A 349 19.49 10.64 -22.48
C PHE A 349 19.05 10.52 -21.01
N PRO A 350 18.23 11.45 -20.53
CA PRO A 350 17.80 11.44 -19.14
C PRO A 350 16.76 10.36 -18.86
N ILE A 351 16.99 9.60 -17.79
CA ILE A 351 16.08 8.59 -17.25
C ILE A 351 15.58 9.07 -15.90
N VAL A 352 14.28 9.29 -15.78
CA VAL A 352 13.64 9.72 -14.54
C VAL A 352 13.35 8.54 -13.63
N ILE A 353 13.69 8.68 -12.35
CA ILE A 353 13.34 7.80 -11.24
C ILE A 353 12.71 8.67 -10.15
N ALA A 354 11.41 8.50 -9.90
CA ALA A 354 10.69 9.35 -8.96
C ALA A 354 10.06 8.55 -7.83
N GLY A 355 10.13 9.04 -6.59
CA GLY A 355 9.47 8.42 -5.44
C GLY A 355 9.84 9.03 -4.09
N ASN A 356 8.95 8.84 -3.10
CA ASN A 356 9.15 9.35 -1.74
C ASN A 356 9.98 8.41 -0.86
N ARG A 357 10.23 7.17 -1.31
CA ARG A 357 10.90 6.11 -0.56
C ARG A 357 12.22 5.67 -1.21
N LEU A 358 12.76 6.45 -2.15
CA LEU A 358 13.95 6.10 -2.94
C LEU A 358 15.11 5.63 -2.06
N ARG A 359 15.32 6.24 -0.89
CA ARG A 359 16.39 5.84 0.04
C ARG A 359 16.30 4.38 0.47
N SER A 360 15.10 3.84 0.67
CA SER A 360 14.88 2.44 1.06
C SER A 360 14.75 1.48 -0.13
N GLU A 361 14.44 2.02 -1.31
CA GLU A 361 14.23 1.26 -2.54
C GLU A 361 15.53 1.02 -3.31
N LEU A 362 16.53 1.90 -3.15
CA LEU A 362 17.86 1.78 -3.75
C LEU A 362 18.75 0.81 -2.96
N ASN A 363 18.39 -0.47 -2.96
CA ASN A 363 19.22 -1.53 -2.40
C ASN A 363 20.34 -1.95 -3.38
N ASN A 364 21.26 -2.83 -2.93
CA ASN A 364 22.41 -3.26 -3.73
C ASN A 364 22.03 -3.79 -5.11
N ILE A 365 20.96 -4.59 -5.21
CA ILE A 365 20.50 -5.17 -6.49
C ILE A 365 20.06 -4.06 -7.46
N VAL A 366 19.34 -3.08 -6.95
CA VAL A 366 18.90 -1.93 -7.76
C VAL A 366 20.10 -1.07 -8.17
N VAL A 367 21.05 -0.83 -7.27
CA VAL A 367 22.28 -0.09 -7.58
C VAL A 367 23.07 -0.78 -8.69
N GLU A 368 23.28 -2.11 -8.60
CA GLU A 368 23.95 -2.91 -9.63
C GLU A 368 23.22 -2.83 -10.99
N MET A 369 21.90 -2.86 -11.00
CA MET A 369 21.10 -2.66 -12.20
C MET A 369 21.33 -1.27 -12.81
N LEU A 370 21.32 -0.20 -11.99
CA LEU A 370 21.56 1.17 -12.47
C LEU A 370 22.98 1.34 -13.01
N GLU A 371 23.98 0.74 -12.37
CA GLU A 371 25.35 0.71 -12.88
C GLU A 371 25.44 0.01 -14.23
N THR A 372 24.77 -1.15 -14.39
CA THR A 372 24.71 -1.88 -15.65
C THR A 372 24.04 -1.03 -16.76
N ILE A 373 23.00 -0.28 -16.43
CA ILE A 373 22.37 0.65 -17.38
C ILE A 373 23.36 1.73 -17.82
N LEU A 374 24.20 2.26 -16.93
CA LEU A 374 25.21 3.25 -17.31
C LEU A 374 26.33 2.71 -18.22
N GLU A 375 26.52 1.38 -18.29
CA GLU A 375 27.46 0.78 -19.25
C GLU A 375 26.94 0.78 -20.69
N ILE A 376 25.64 0.98 -20.92
CA ILE A 376 25.02 0.98 -22.24
C ILE A 376 25.50 2.16 -23.09
N SER A 377 25.56 3.36 -22.49
CA SER A 377 25.97 4.59 -23.20
C SER A 377 26.42 5.68 -22.23
N ASP A 378 27.39 6.46 -22.69
CA ASP A 378 27.86 7.65 -21.98
C ASP A 378 26.84 8.80 -21.97
N SER A 379 25.82 8.75 -22.83
CA SER A 379 24.74 9.72 -22.86
C SER A 379 23.72 9.55 -21.71
N ILE A 380 23.67 8.40 -21.03
CA ILE A 380 22.67 8.11 -19.99
C ILE A 380 22.97 8.91 -18.72
N TYR A 381 21.94 9.60 -18.22
CA TYR A 381 21.92 10.28 -16.94
C TYR A 381 20.63 9.95 -16.18
N PHE A 382 20.71 9.76 -14.87
CA PHE A 382 19.54 9.60 -14.03
C PHE A 382 19.11 10.95 -13.44
N ILE A 383 17.80 11.20 -13.42
CA ILE A 383 17.18 12.31 -12.69
C ILE A 383 16.34 11.70 -11.57
N PHE A 384 16.74 11.93 -10.33
CA PHE A 384 16.01 11.50 -9.15
C PHE A 384 15.07 12.60 -8.66
N ILE A 385 13.77 12.30 -8.59
CA ILE A 385 12.73 13.20 -8.06
C ILE A 385 12.24 12.62 -6.73
N GLY A 386 12.50 13.33 -5.63
CA GLY A 386 12.22 12.89 -4.27
C GLY A 386 13.45 12.92 -3.37
N GLN A 387 13.28 12.53 -2.10
CA GLN A 387 14.39 12.55 -1.15
C GLN A 387 15.32 11.36 -1.35
N VAL A 388 16.49 11.62 -1.91
CA VAL A 388 17.57 10.64 -2.05
C VAL A 388 18.92 11.33 -2.02
N SER A 389 19.91 10.64 -1.46
CA SER A 389 21.32 11.02 -1.49
C SER A 389 22.10 9.74 -1.78
N LEU A 390 22.62 9.60 -3.02
CA LEU A 390 23.26 8.36 -3.46
C LEU A 390 24.58 8.08 -2.75
N ASP A 391 25.28 9.09 -2.27
CA ASP A 391 26.48 8.96 -1.45
C ASP A 391 26.26 8.20 -0.13
N GLN A 392 25.00 8.15 0.34
CA GLN A 392 24.57 7.34 1.49
C GLN A 392 24.15 5.91 1.10
N VAL A 393 24.01 5.64 -0.18
CA VAL A 393 23.46 4.37 -0.70
C VAL A 393 24.53 3.56 -1.42
N THR A 394 25.46 4.24 -2.13
CA THR A 394 26.51 3.60 -2.92
C THR A 394 27.80 4.40 -2.90
N THR A 395 28.93 3.70 -3.12
CA THR A 395 30.24 4.30 -3.34
C THR A 395 30.62 4.45 -4.82
N SER A 396 29.71 4.10 -5.73
CA SER A 396 29.91 4.18 -7.16
C SER A 396 30.05 5.62 -7.65
N LYS A 397 31.29 6.04 -7.93
CA LYS A 397 31.58 7.36 -8.46
C LYS A 397 30.90 7.61 -9.81
N LYS A 398 30.77 6.57 -10.65
CA LYS A 398 30.13 6.66 -11.95
C LYS A 398 28.63 6.95 -11.81
N LEU A 399 27.93 6.20 -10.95
CA LEU A 399 26.51 6.41 -10.69
C LEU A 399 26.26 7.80 -10.09
N ILE A 400 27.06 8.20 -9.09
CA ILE A 400 26.92 9.52 -8.46
C ILE A 400 27.16 10.65 -9.48
N SER A 401 28.20 10.58 -10.31
CA SER A 401 28.54 11.64 -11.29
C SER A 401 27.51 11.77 -12.42
N ARG A 402 26.80 10.69 -12.77
CA ARG A 402 25.77 10.67 -13.80
C ARG A 402 24.34 10.75 -13.23
N SER A 403 24.21 11.17 -12.00
CA SER A 403 22.91 11.41 -11.35
C SER A 403 22.70 12.89 -11.09
N ARG A 404 21.45 13.31 -11.19
CA ARG A 404 20.96 14.63 -10.84
C ARG A 404 19.83 14.50 -9.83
N TYR A 405 19.78 15.43 -8.90
CA TYR A 405 18.82 15.39 -7.80
C TYR A 405 17.92 16.62 -7.88
N MET A 406 16.67 16.40 -8.12
CA MET A 406 15.68 17.47 -8.18
C MET A 406 15.01 17.70 -6.81
N GLY A 407 15.09 16.71 -5.89
CA GLY A 407 14.35 16.77 -4.65
C GLY A 407 12.83 16.71 -4.87
N TYR A 408 12.06 17.36 -4.01
CA TYR A 408 10.62 17.54 -4.22
C TYR A 408 10.37 18.69 -5.19
N SER A 409 9.54 18.47 -6.19
CA SER A 409 9.16 19.49 -7.15
C SER A 409 7.70 19.92 -6.94
N ASN A 410 7.46 21.22 -6.88
CA ASN A 410 6.12 21.81 -6.81
C ASN A 410 5.29 21.62 -8.09
N ASN A 411 5.94 21.22 -9.19
CA ASN A 411 5.30 20.83 -10.43
C ASN A 411 5.83 19.46 -10.85
N PHE A 412 5.24 18.42 -10.28
CA PHE A 412 5.68 17.04 -10.49
C PHE A 412 5.50 16.60 -11.95
N TYR A 413 4.43 17.05 -12.61
CA TYR A 413 4.18 16.76 -14.02
C TYR A 413 5.32 17.25 -14.92
N ARG A 414 5.69 18.54 -14.80
CA ARG A 414 6.84 19.10 -15.54
C ARG A 414 8.16 18.46 -15.16
N ALA A 415 8.37 18.18 -13.87
CA ALA A 415 9.60 17.56 -13.41
C ALA A 415 9.84 16.18 -14.05
N VAL A 416 8.78 15.38 -14.19
CA VAL A 416 8.85 14.10 -14.91
C VAL A 416 9.13 14.32 -16.40
N GLY A 417 8.65 15.42 -16.98
CA GLY A 417 8.87 15.84 -18.38
C GLY A 417 10.33 16.10 -18.76
N GLU A 418 11.23 16.28 -17.79
CA GLU A 418 12.67 16.42 -18.03
C GLU A 418 13.33 15.12 -18.53
N GLY A 419 12.63 13.99 -18.43
CA GLY A 419 13.11 12.69 -18.86
C GLY A 419 12.76 12.32 -20.30
N LYS A 420 13.57 11.43 -20.88
CA LYS A 420 13.21 10.67 -22.09
C LYS A 420 12.65 9.30 -21.79
N LEU A 421 12.86 8.81 -20.59
CA LEU A 421 12.41 7.50 -20.12
C LEU A 421 12.06 7.58 -18.63
N PHE A 422 11.00 6.90 -18.21
CA PHE A 422 10.69 6.70 -16.80
C PHE A 422 11.04 5.27 -16.39
N LEU A 423 11.92 5.12 -15.41
CA LEU A 423 12.32 3.82 -14.88
C LEU A 423 11.66 3.60 -13.51
N ASN A 424 10.74 2.65 -13.46
CA ASN A 424 10.14 2.24 -12.21
C ASN A 424 11.02 1.18 -11.53
N LEU A 425 11.54 1.50 -10.35
CA LEU A 425 12.30 0.53 -9.55
C LEU A 425 11.41 -0.64 -9.10
N PRO A 426 11.98 -1.81 -8.73
CA PRO A 426 11.23 -2.93 -8.15
C PRO A 426 10.53 -2.55 -6.85
N ARG A 427 9.29 -2.11 -6.92
CA ARG A 427 8.48 -1.61 -5.80
C ARG A 427 6.99 -1.66 -6.11
N SER A 428 6.16 -1.50 -5.09
CA SER A 428 4.74 -1.13 -5.25
C SER A 428 4.56 0.38 -5.10
N GLY A 429 3.48 0.92 -5.67
CA GLY A 429 3.22 2.36 -5.71
C GLY A 429 3.91 3.05 -6.89
N ALA A 430 4.06 4.38 -6.81
CA ALA A 430 4.66 5.25 -7.82
C ALA A 430 3.91 5.36 -9.16
N ALA A 431 2.68 4.87 -9.25
CA ALA A 431 1.88 4.95 -10.48
C ALA A 431 1.71 6.40 -11.00
N ALA A 432 1.57 7.37 -10.11
CA ALA A 432 1.42 8.78 -10.49
C ALA A 432 2.59 9.27 -11.37
N GLY A 433 3.85 8.92 -11.06
CA GLY A 433 5.00 9.29 -11.88
C GLY A 433 4.97 8.68 -13.28
N ALA A 434 4.60 7.41 -13.37
CA ALA A 434 4.47 6.72 -14.65
C ALA A 434 3.30 7.28 -15.49
N VAL A 435 2.17 7.63 -14.85
CA VAL A 435 1.06 8.28 -15.54
C VAL A 435 1.47 9.66 -16.04
N CYS A 436 2.17 10.48 -15.23
CA CYS A 436 2.74 11.75 -15.71
C CYS A 436 3.63 11.56 -16.94
N SER A 437 4.38 10.46 -16.98
CA SER A 437 5.26 10.14 -18.12
C SER A 437 4.46 9.84 -19.38
N ILE A 438 3.49 8.92 -19.33
CA ILE A 438 2.72 8.55 -20.52
C ILE A 438 1.89 9.72 -21.07
N PHE A 439 1.42 10.65 -20.22
CA PHE A 439 0.73 11.86 -20.66
C PHE A 439 1.63 12.83 -21.44
N GLN A 440 2.94 12.69 -21.30
CA GLN A 440 3.95 13.46 -22.05
C GLN A 440 4.61 12.62 -23.16
N GLY A 441 4.08 11.43 -23.45
CA GLY A 441 4.65 10.52 -24.43
C GLY A 441 5.98 9.90 -23.99
N ILE A 442 6.35 9.99 -22.71
CA ILE A 442 7.59 9.41 -22.20
C ILE A 442 7.34 7.92 -21.90
N PRO A 443 8.07 7.01 -22.58
CA PRO A 443 7.92 5.59 -22.31
C PRO A 443 8.30 5.22 -20.88
N VAL A 444 7.76 4.09 -20.42
CA VAL A 444 8.01 3.56 -19.07
C VAL A 444 8.72 2.21 -19.17
N VAL A 445 9.57 1.90 -18.20
CA VAL A 445 10.12 0.56 -17.98
C VAL A 445 9.73 0.13 -16.57
N THR A 446 9.04 -0.99 -16.45
CA THR A 446 8.56 -1.51 -15.17
C THR A 446 8.54 -3.03 -15.15
N LEU A 447 8.62 -3.61 -13.96
CA LEU A 447 8.30 -5.03 -13.76
C LEU A 447 6.78 -5.24 -13.78
N PRO A 448 6.29 -6.46 -14.09
CA PRO A 448 4.88 -6.79 -14.03
C PRO A 448 4.38 -6.79 -12.57
N ASN A 449 3.10 -6.94 -12.40
CA ASN A 449 2.47 -7.11 -11.08
C ASN A 449 2.75 -5.99 -10.06
N CYS A 450 2.88 -4.74 -10.51
CA CYS A 450 2.96 -3.54 -9.65
C CYS A 450 1.94 -2.48 -10.09
N ASP A 451 1.75 -1.45 -9.25
CA ASP A 451 0.77 -0.39 -9.55
C ASP A 451 1.11 0.35 -10.85
N VAL A 452 2.40 0.53 -11.15
CA VAL A 452 2.86 1.15 -12.39
C VAL A 452 2.47 0.31 -13.60
N ALA A 453 2.75 -1.01 -13.58
CA ALA A 453 2.37 -1.94 -14.66
C ALA A 453 0.86 -1.88 -14.93
N SER A 454 0.06 -1.93 -13.87
CA SER A 454 -1.40 -1.83 -13.98
C SER A 454 -1.88 -0.49 -14.56
N ALA A 455 -1.15 0.60 -14.30
CA ALA A 455 -1.51 1.93 -14.80
C ALA A 455 -1.10 2.14 -16.26
N VAL A 456 0.11 1.68 -16.66
CA VAL A 456 0.63 1.93 -18.01
C VAL A 456 0.37 0.79 -19.00
N GLY A 457 0.11 -0.43 -18.52
CA GLY A 457 -0.23 -1.62 -19.30
C GLY A 457 0.97 -2.47 -19.73
N GLU A 458 0.65 -3.68 -20.22
CA GLU A 458 1.60 -4.75 -20.60
C GLU A 458 2.64 -4.30 -21.63
N GLU A 459 2.34 -3.26 -22.41
CA GLU A 459 3.22 -2.69 -23.43
C GLU A 459 4.57 -2.20 -22.87
N PHE A 460 4.63 -1.88 -21.58
CA PHE A 460 5.78 -1.32 -20.88
C PHE A 460 6.40 -2.25 -19.83
N GLU A 461 5.89 -3.47 -19.72
CA GLU A 461 6.34 -4.45 -18.74
C GLU A 461 7.56 -5.22 -19.20
N CYS A 462 8.41 -5.58 -18.24
CA CYS A 462 9.60 -6.42 -18.40
C CYS A 462 9.51 -7.55 -17.37
N GLU A 463 9.78 -8.79 -17.76
CA GLU A 463 9.66 -9.95 -16.87
C GLU A 463 10.72 -9.96 -15.75
N THR A 464 11.93 -9.49 -16.05
CA THR A 464 13.07 -9.54 -15.13
C THR A 464 13.82 -8.19 -15.10
N LEU A 465 14.73 -8.04 -14.12
CA LEU A 465 15.64 -6.89 -14.08
C LEU A 465 16.59 -6.85 -15.29
N GLU A 466 17.00 -8.01 -15.79
CA GLU A 466 17.81 -8.11 -16.99
C GLU A 466 17.03 -7.62 -18.22
N ASP A 467 15.76 -7.97 -18.33
CA ASP A 467 14.88 -7.46 -19.39
C ASP A 467 14.69 -5.94 -19.30
N MET A 468 14.60 -5.38 -18.07
CA MET A 468 14.55 -3.93 -17.90
C MET A 468 15.81 -3.26 -18.46
N VAL A 469 17.01 -3.80 -18.17
CA VAL A 469 18.28 -3.29 -18.73
C VAL A 469 18.28 -3.38 -20.26
N ASN A 470 17.87 -4.53 -20.81
CA ASN A 470 17.77 -4.76 -22.25
C ASN A 470 16.76 -3.82 -22.91
N GLN A 471 15.63 -3.55 -22.26
CA GLN A 471 14.63 -2.60 -22.73
C GLN A 471 15.17 -1.16 -22.75
N VAL A 472 15.88 -0.74 -21.68
CA VAL A 472 16.57 0.57 -21.65
C VAL A 472 17.57 0.68 -22.80
N LYS A 473 18.35 -0.38 -23.06
CA LYS A 473 19.29 -0.41 -24.19
C LYS A 473 18.59 -0.14 -25.52
N ARG A 474 17.45 -0.78 -25.77
CA ARG A 474 16.65 -0.56 -26.98
C ARG A 474 16.17 0.89 -27.08
N TYR A 475 15.69 1.49 -25.99
CA TYR A 475 15.27 2.90 -25.99
C TYR A 475 16.41 3.87 -26.35
N VAL A 476 17.64 3.54 -25.94
CA VAL A 476 18.81 4.40 -26.20
C VAL A 476 19.35 4.24 -27.61
N THR A 477 19.31 3.02 -28.18
CA THR A 477 20.01 2.68 -29.43
C THR A 477 19.09 2.53 -30.63
N ASP A 478 17.80 2.41 -30.46
CA ASP A 478 16.81 2.18 -31.52
C ASP A 478 15.74 3.29 -31.49
N SER A 479 15.90 4.26 -32.37
CA SER A 479 15.01 5.42 -32.47
C SER A 479 13.60 5.05 -32.96
N GLU A 480 13.47 4.03 -33.82
CA GLU A 480 12.16 3.57 -34.30
C GLU A 480 11.38 2.90 -33.16
N PHE A 481 12.07 2.06 -32.37
CA PHE A 481 11.50 1.46 -31.18
C PHE A 481 11.08 2.54 -30.17
N TYR A 482 11.93 3.54 -29.93
CA TYR A 482 11.59 4.65 -29.04
C TYR A 482 10.31 5.36 -29.51
N GLN A 483 10.24 5.71 -30.81
CA GLN A 483 9.08 6.42 -31.35
C GLN A 483 7.80 5.57 -31.29
N HIS A 484 7.91 4.25 -31.53
CA HIS A 484 6.78 3.33 -31.36
C HIS A 484 6.24 3.36 -29.92
N LYS A 485 7.13 3.28 -28.93
CA LYS A 485 6.75 3.30 -27.51
C LYS A 485 6.28 4.68 -27.04
N HIS A 486 6.81 5.75 -27.60
CA HIS A 486 6.29 7.11 -27.39
C HIS A 486 4.82 7.21 -27.84
N ASN A 487 4.51 6.73 -29.02
CA ASN A 487 3.14 6.73 -29.52
C ASN A 487 2.20 5.82 -28.68
N ALA A 488 2.70 4.67 -28.20
CA ALA A 488 1.96 3.80 -27.31
C ALA A 488 1.65 4.49 -25.97
N ALA A 489 2.61 5.27 -25.43
CA ALA A 489 2.41 6.05 -24.22
C ALA A 489 1.30 7.11 -24.39
N LEU A 490 1.34 7.89 -25.49
CA LEU A 490 0.29 8.87 -25.80
C LEU A 490 -1.09 8.22 -25.99
N LYS A 491 -1.14 7.07 -26.68
CA LYS A 491 -2.39 6.33 -26.83
C LYS A 491 -2.96 5.91 -25.47
N LYS A 492 -2.10 5.41 -24.59
CA LYS A 492 -2.51 5.02 -23.23
C LYS A 492 -3.04 6.21 -22.42
N ALA A 493 -2.40 7.38 -22.56
CA ALA A 493 -2.86 8.61 -21.92
C ALA A 493 -4.28 9.02 -22.40
N GLU A 494 -4.56 8.89 -23.71
CA GLU A 494 -5.91 9.16 -24.22
C GLU A 494 -6.97 8.17 -23.70
N GLU A 495 -6.61 6.89 -23.51
CA GLU A 495 -7.49 5.91 -22.86
C GLU A 495 -7.80 6.30 -21.40
N GLU A 496 -6.80 6.81 -20.65
CA GLU A 496 -6.99 7.27 -19.28
C GLU A 496 -7.94 8.49 -19.20
N LYS A 497 -7.82 9.45 -20.11
CA LYS A 497 -8.71 10.62 -20.16
C LYS A 497 -10.18 10.27 -20.39
N GLN A 498 -10.45 9.11 -20.99
CA GLN A 498 -11.84 8.66 -21.26
C GLN A 498 -12.52 8.03 -20.04
N ILE A 499 -11.77 7.78 -18.97
CA ILE A 499 -12.35 7.20 -17.76
C ILE A 499 -13.15 8.28 -17.02
N ASN A 500 -14.45 8.07 -16.90
CA ASN A 500 -15.33 8.98 -16.17
C ASN A 500 -15.58 8.46 -14.74
N LEU A 501 -15.03 9.16 -13.75
CA LEU A 501 -15.17 8.77 -12.34
C LEU A 501 -16.63 8.89 -11.87
N VAL A 502 -17.40 9.87 -12.36
CA VAL A 502 -18.81 10.04 -12.02
C VAL A 502 -19.61 8.81 -12.42
N ASP A 503 -19.44 8.34 -13.68
CA ASP A 503 -20.16 7.17 -14.17
C ASP A 503 -19.79 5.90 -13.37
N GLN A 504 -18.52 5.77 -12.98
CA GLN A 504 -18.09 4.64 -12.18
C GLN A 504 -18.68 4.65 -10.76
N VAL A 505 -18.72 5.81 -10.11
CA VAL A 505 -19.38 5.96 -8.80
C VAL A 505 -20.85 5.62 -8.91
N GLY A 506 -21.56 6.13 -9.95
CA GLY A 506 -22.96 5.81 -10.19
C GLY A 506 -23.21 4.31 -10.41
N ARG A 507 -22.35 3.65 -11.19
CA ARG A 507 -22.42 2.21 -11.40
C ARG A 507 -22.22 1.43 -10.07
N ILE A 508 -21.23 1.80 -9.26
CA ILE A 508 -20.99 1.17 -7.96
C ILE A 508 -22.21 1.30 -7.04
N LEU A 509 -22.79 2.51 -6.94
CA LEU A 509 -23.98 2.74 -6.11
C LEU A 509 -25.17 1.90 -6.58
N LEU A 510 -25.38 1.79 -7.90
CA LEU A 510 -26.44 0.97 -8.48
C LEU A 510 -26.22 -0.52 -8.22
N GLU A 511 -25.02 -1.03 -8.49
CA GLU A 511 -24.67 -2.43 -8.25
C GLU A 511 -24.76 -2.79 -6.75
N ALA A 512 -24.30 -1.90 -5.87
CA ALA A 512 -24.43 -2.07 -4.42
C ALA A 512 -25.90 -2.20 -4.01
N LYS A 513 -26.76 -1.31 -4.49
CA LYS A 513 -28.21 -1.36 -4.20
C LYS A 513 -28.83 -2.66 -4.68
N GLN A 514 -28.55 -3.08 -5.92
CA GLN A 514 -29.08 -4.32 -6.48
C GLN A 514 -28.61 -5.56 -5.70
N LEU A 515 -27.36 -5.57 -5.24
CA LEU A 515 -26.82 -6.68 -4.42
C LEU A 515 -27.49 -6.76 -3.06
N ILE A 516 -27.77 -5.62 -2.43
CA ILE A 516 -28.49 -5.58 -1.15
C ILE A 516 -29.91 -6.10 -1.34
N GLU A 517 -30.64 -5.58 -2.32
CA GLU A 517 -32.01 -6.02 -2.64
C GLU A 517 -32.06 -7.53 -2.90
N LYS A 518 -31.10 -8.07 -3.65
CA LYS A 518 -31.02 -9.51 -3.94
C LYS A 518 -30.77 -10.35 -2.69
N LYS A 519 -29.92 -9.89 -1.75
CA LYS A 519 -29.65 -10.58 -0.49
C LYS A 519 -30.86 -10.63 0.44
N GLU A 520 -31.72 -9.64 0.39
CA GLU A 520 -32.92 -9.55 1.23
C GLU A 520 -34.09 -10.40 0.73
N ILE A 521 -34.06 -10.83 -0.54
CA ILE A 521 -35.10 -11.70 -1.13
C ILE A 521 -34.82 -13.19 -0.85
N VAL A 522 -33.56 -13.55 -0.57
CA VAL A 522 -33.13 -14.93 -0.26
C VAL A 522 -33.16 -15.19 1.24
#